data_504c21a312e110ec87d34c9dbe22eb8c
#
_entry.id   504c21a312e110ec87d34c9dbe22eb8c
#
_cell.length_a   1.000
_cell.length_b   1.000
_cell.length_c   1.000
_cell.angle_alpha   90.00
_cell.angle_beta   90.00
_cell.angle_gamma   90.00
#
_symmetry.space_group_name_H-M   'P 1'
#
loop_
_entity.id
_entity.type
_entity.pdbx_description
1 polymer ?
#
loop_
_entity_poly.entity_id
_entity_poly.type
_entity_poly.pdbx_seq_one_letter_code
_entity_poly.pdbx_strand_id
1 'polypeptide(L)'
;APAISIFLKPPGVIPPGGSTTICCSCRCDNGNFVLYQNGQQVRTLELRGSRAEFSISNATQKDAGAYSCHYRKGDAVLARSETLEIQVQEFHLPEPVLSVLPGHEVDAGADVVFRCTIAHPKAGCFLYLEGRIQGFPFLSGERDYILSHVHKGNEGRYSCQCFTRGALFEWSAVSKTLDLAVR
;
A
#
# COMPACT_ATOMS: atom_id res chain seq x y z
N ALA A 1 19.60 5.81 -14.27
CA ALA A 1 19.00 6.57 -13.17
C ALA A 1 18.50 5.60 -12.09
N PRO A 2 18.61 5.94 -10.81
CA PRO A 2 18.10 5.08 -9.75
C PRO A 2 16.57 4.97 -9.84
N ALA A 3 16.04 3.79 -9.53
CA ALA A 3 14.60 3.58 -9.45
C ALA A 3 14.11 3.97 -8.07
N ILE A 4 13.04 4.75 -8.02
CA ILE A 4 12.40 5.17 -6.78
C ILE A 4 11.02 4.55 -6.70
N SER A 5 10.65 4.06 -5.53
CA SER A 5 9.29 3.62 -5.24
C SER A 5 8.66 4.48 -4.16
N ILE A 6 7.34 4.60 -4.20
CA ILE A 6 6.54 5.31 -3.21
C ILE A 6 5.40 4.39 -2.78
N PHE A 7 5.15 4.32 -1.48
CA PHE A 7 4.07 3.50 -0.93
C PHE A 7 3.61 4.03 0.42
N LEU A 8 2.45 3.55 0.88
CA LEU A 8 1.89 3.90 2.19
C LEU A 8 2.09 2.78 3.19
N LYS A 9 2.29 3.16 4.44
CA LYS A 9 2.37 2.23 5.56
C LYS A 9 1.58 2.79 6.74
N PRO A 10 0.42 2.23 7.10
CA PRO A 10 -0.31 1.16 6.41
C PRO A 10 -0.90 1.61 5.09
N PRO A 11 -1.21 0.66 4.18
CA PRO A 11 -1.71 0.97 2.85
C PRO A 11 -3.18 1.35 2.85
N GLY A 12 -3.64 1.82 1.68
CA GLY A 12 -5.06 1.96 1.40
C GLY A 12 -5.64 3.32 1.74
N VAL A 13 -6.95 3.39 1.68
CA VAL A 13 -7.72 4.58 2.04
C VAL A 13 -7.67 4.80 3.54
N ILE A 14 -7.47 6.04 3.97
CA ILE A 14 -7.40 6.39 5.39
C ILE A 14 -8.67 7.12 5.84
N PRO A 15 -9.13 6.89 7.08
CA PRO A 15 -10.30 7.62 7.56
C PRO A 15 -9.92 9.02 8.04
N PRO A 16 -10.87 9.96 8.11
CA PRO A 16 -10.62 11.25 8.77
C PRO A 16 -10.12 11.03 10.18
N GLY A 17 -9.08 11.77 10.58
CA GLY A 17 -8.44 11.60 11.87
C GLY A 17 -7.45 10.45 11.95
N GLY A 18 -7.35 9.63 10.90
CA GLY A 18 -6.42 8.51 10.84
C GLY A 18 -4.99 8.95 10.56
N SER A 19 -4.10 7.96 10.52
CA SER A 19 -2.67 8.19 10.31
C SER A 19 -2.11 7.24 9.27
N THR A 20 -1.11 7.70 8.53
CA THR A 20 -0.35 6.87 7.61
C THR A 20 1.04 7.48 7.43
N THR A 21 1.95 6.72 6.85
CA THR A 21 3.28 7.20 6.52
C THR A 21 3.53 7.01 5.04
N ILE A 22 3.94 8.06 4.36
CA ILE A 22 4.40 7.98 2.97
C ILE A 22 5.86 7.59 3.01
N CYS A 23 6.20 6.48 2.35
CA CYS A 23 7.55 5.97 2.28
C CYS A 23 8.07 6.10 0.85
N CYS A 24 9.24 6.71 0.70
CA CYS A 24 9.96 6.77 -0.56
C CYS A 24 11.23 5.96 -0.40
N SER A 25 11.48 4.99 -1.27
CA SER A 25 12.64 4.13 -1.18
C SER A 25 13.47 4.16 -2.45
N CYS A 26 14.78 4.04 -2.29
CA CYS A 26 15.74 4.12 -3.38
C CYS A 26 17.05 3.46 -2.97
N ARG A 27 17.70 2.78 -3.89
CA ARG A 27 19.10 2.39 -3.71
C ARG A 27 19.97 3.51 -4.25
N CYS A 28 20.03 4.59 -3.47
CA CYS A 28 20.69 5.83 -3.86
C CYS A 28 21.77 6.18 -2.85
N ASP A 29 22.84 6.79 -3.35
CA ASP A 29 23.92 7.31 -2.52
C ASP A 29 23.77 8.82 -2.41
N ASN A 30 23.74 9.32 -1.20
CA ASN A 30 23.78 10.76 -0.90
C ASN A 30 22.78 11.58 -1.72
N GLY A 31 21.89 12.22 -1.08
CA GLY A 31 20.89 13.08 -1.72
C GLY A 31 19.69 13.22 -0.83
N ASN A 32 18.70 13.90 -1.35
CA ASN A 32 17.47 14.17 -0.63
C ASN A 32 16.27 13.76 -1.47
N PHE A 33 15.22 13.37 -0.79
CA PHE A 33 13.92 13.26 -1.41
C PHE A 33 13.15 14.56 -1.20
N VAL A 34 12.47 14.99 -2.25
CA VAL A 34 11.48 16.07 -2.16
C VAL A 34 10.11 15.47 -2.41
N LEU A 35 9.23 15.65 -1.45
CA LEU A 35 7.85 15.17 -1.56
C LEU A 35 7.00 16.26 -2.20
N TYR A 36 6.20 15.85 -3.19
CA TYR A 36 5.25 16.70 -3.89
C TYR A 36 3.84 16.21 -3.66
N GLN A 37 2.91 17.12 -3.52
CA GLN A 37 1.48 16.86 -3.46
C GLN A 37 0.80 17.70 -4.53
N ASN A 38 0.10 17.04 -5.45
CA ASN A 38 -0.56 17.70 -6.57
C ASN A 38 0.38 18.65 -7.35
N GLY A 39 1.63 18.22 -7.50
CA GLY A 39 2.65 18.98 -8.21
C GLY A 39 3.32 20.10 -7.43
N GLN A 40 2.93 20.32 -6.18
CA GLN A 40 3.53 21.35 -5.32
C GLN A 40 4.44 20.71 -4.28
N GLN A 41 5.59 21.34 -4.05
CA GLN A 41 6.53 20.86 -3.05
C GLN A 41 5.95 20.95 -1.64
N VAL A 42 5.96 19.83 -0.93
CA VAL A 42 5.51 19.74 0.46
C VAL A 42 6.68 19.87 1.42
N ARG A 43 7.71 19.05 1.23
CA ARG A 43 8.84 18.97 2.16
C ARG A 43 10.03 18.27 1.51
N THR A 44 11.23 18.66 1.95
CA THR A 44 12.45 17.90 1.69
C THR A 44 12.62 16.87 2.81
N LEU A 45 12.80 15.61 2.43
CA LEU A 45 12.94 14.50 3.36
C LEU A 45 14.38 14.03 3.40
N GLU A 46 14.85 13.69 4.60
CA GLU A 46 16.16 13.08 4.76
C GLU A 46 16.13 11.60 4.41
N LEU A 47 17.12 11.17 3.64
CA LEU A 47 17.32 9.75 3.35
C LEU A 47 18.00 9.08 4.55
N ARG A 48 17.34 8.07 5.11
CA ARG A 48 17.90 7.24 6.18
C ARG A 48 18.03 5.82 5.66
N GLY A 49 19.27 5.39 5.39
CA GLY A 49 19.51 4.15 4.70
C GLY A 49 18.99 4.25 3.26
N SER A 50 18.05 3.39 2.89
CA SER A 50 17.44 3.36 1.57
C SER A 50 16.04 3.97 1.54
N ARG A 51 15.61 4.67 2.61
CA ARG A 51 14.21 5.11 2.78
C ARG A 51 14.12 6.50 3.36
N ALA A 52 13.14 7.24 2.89
CA ALA A 52 12.70 8.49 3.49
C ALA A 52 11.22 8.39 3.81
N GLU A 53 10.79 8.98 4.91
CA GLU A 53 9.42 8.84 5.42
C GLU A 53 8.81 10.20 5.74
N PHE A 54 7.52 10.33 5.44
CA PHE A 54 6.70 11.48 5.81
C PHE A 54 5.42 10.98 6.45
N SER A 55 5.20 11.36 7.71
CA SER A 55 4.02 10.92 8.48
C SER A 55 2.87 11.91 8.34
N ILE A 56 1.68 11.37 8.10
CA ILE A 56 0.43 12.10 8.15
C ILE A 56 -0.31 11.61 9.39
N SER A 57 -0.67 12.52 10.28
CA SER A 57 -1.46 12.21 11.47
C SER A 57 -2.67 13.12 11.50
N ASN A 58 -3.76 12.64 12.10
CA ASN A 58 -5.01 13.38 12.18
C ASN A 58 -5.46 13.86 10.78
N ALA A 59 -5.54 12.93 9.85
CA ALA A 59 -5.77 13.22 8.43
C ALA A 59 -7.07 13.98 8.18
N THR A 60 -6.99 14.92 7.25
CA THR A 60 -8.14 15.68 6.75
C THR A 60 -8.14 15.61 5.23
N GLN A 61 -9.16 16.18 4.59
CA GLN A 61 -9.23 16.24 3.11
C GLN A 61 -8.06 17.02 2.49
N LYS A 62 -7.41 17.87 3.26
CA LYS A 62 -6.20 18.57 2.77
C LYS A 62 -5.02 17.63 2.53
N ASP A 63 -5.03 16.48 3.19
CA ASP A 63 -3.99 15.46 3.02
C ASP A 63 -4.24 14.55 1.83
N ALA A 64 -5.42 14.58 1.25
CA ALA A 64 -5.75 13.79 0.06
C ALA A 64 -5.06 14.35 -1.18
N GLY A 65 -4.83 13.51 -2.17
CA GLY A 65 -4.31 13.94 -3.46
C GLY A 65 -3.22 13.03 -4.01
N ALA A 66 -2.55 13.52 -5.03
CA ALA A 66 -1.50 12.80 -5.75
C ALA A 66 -0.13 13.17 -5.21
N TYR A 67 0.56 12.18 -4.66
CA TYR A 67 1.90 12.37 -4.09
C TYR A 67 2.95 11.71 -4.97
N SER A 68 4.12 12.33 -5.02
CA SER A 68 5.29 11.75 -5.68
C SER A 68 6.56 12.20 -4.96
N CYS A 69 7.62 11.40 -5.10
CA CYS A 69 8.95 11.72 -4.56
C CYS A 69 9.91 11.96 -5.71
N HIS A 70 10.70 13.02 -5.60
CA HIS A 70 11.82 13.27 -6.49
C HIS A 70 13.11 13.07 -5.71
N TYR A 71 14.03 12.28 -6.26
CA TYR A 71 15.37 12.15 -5.72
C TYR A 71 16.26 13.22 -6.31
N ARG A 72 16.84 14.04 -5.46
CA ARG A 72 17.66 15.18 -5.87
C ARG A 72 19.06 15.09 -5.28
N LYS A 73 20.02 15.50 -6.06
CA LYS A 73 21.39 15.71 -5.62
C LYS A 73 21.81 17.12 -6.01
N GLY A 74 21.93 18.00 -5.00
CA GLY A 74 22.04 19.42 -5.26
C GLY A 74 20.77 19.96 -5.94
N ASP A 75 20.90 20.66 -7.03
CA ASP A 75 19.76 21.19 -7.79
C ASP A 75 19.26 20.23 -8.89
N ALA A 76 19.93 19.09 -9.06
CA ALA A 76 19.58 18.16 -10.11
C ALA A 76 18.58 17.11 -9.61
N VAL A 77 17.48 16.95 -10.35
CA VAL A 77 16.53 15.85 -10.14
C VAL A 77 17.06 14.64 -10.89
N LEU A 78 17.44 13.60 -10.16
CA LEU A 78 18.02 12.39 -10.74
C LEU A 78 16.98 11.31 -11.03
N ALA A 79 15.89 11.29 -10.29
CA ALA A 79 14.83 10.32 -10.50
C ALA A 79 13.50 10.80 -9.89
N ARG A 80 12.40 10.26 -10.40
CA ARG A 80 11.05 10.53 -9.90
C ARG A 80 10.32 9.23 -9.68
N SER A 81 9.53 9.18 -8.60
CA SER A 81 8.66 8.04 -8.34
C SER A 81 7.42 8.10 -9.23
N GLU A 82 6.69 6.99 -9.26
CA GLU A 82 5.31 6.99 -9.70
C GLU A 82 4.45 7.87 -8.79
N THR A 83 3.24 8.17 -9.21
CA THR A 83 2.27 8.91 -8.42
C THR A 83 1.48 7.97 -7.52
N LEU A 84 1.31 8.38 -6.27
CA LEU A 84 0.53 7.67 -5.27
C LEU A 84 -0.68 8.52 -4.89
N GLU A 85 -1.89 7.97 -5.09
CA GLU A 85 -3.11 8.65 -4.67
C GLU A 85 -3.42 8.33 -3.22
N ILE A 86 -3.62 9.39 -2.42
CA ILE A 86 -4.11 9.26 -1.04
C ILE A 86 -5.55 9.74 -1.01
N GLN A 87 -6.44 8.89 -0.51
CA GLN A 87 -7.84 9.21 -0.29
C GLN A 87 -8.13 9.21 1.19
N VAL A 88 -8.91 10.20 1.63
CA VAL A 88 -9.36 10.31 3.02
C VAL A 88 -10.87 10.20 3.00
N GLN A 89 -11.41 9.07 3.46
CA GLN A 89 -12.84 8.77 3.43
C GLN A 89 -13.24 7.99 4.66
N GLU A 90 -14.47 8.21 5.14
CA GLU A 90 -15.01 7.41 6.22
C GLU A 90 -15.22 5.96 5.79
N PHE A 91 -15.06 5.04 6.73
CA PHE A 91 -15.30 3.63 6.48
C PHE A 91 -16.75 3.29 6.81
N HIS A 92 -17.45 2.72 5.83
CA HIS A 92 -18.85 2.32 5.96
C HIS A 92 -19.05 0.82 5.86
N LEU A 93 -18.00 0.08 5.51
CA LEU A 93 -18.05 -1.38 5.43
C LEU A 93 -17.35 -2.00 6.65
N PRO A 94 -17.74 -3.22 7.03
CA PRO A 94 -17.07 -3.92 8.13
C PRO A 94 -15.61 -4.21 7.78
N GLU A 95 -14.77 -4.40 8.83
CA GLU A 95 -13.37 -4.76 8.62
C GLU A 95 -13.27 -6.16 8.05
N PRO A 96 -12.51 -6.38 6.98
CA PRO A 96 -12.32 -7.71 6.44
C PRO A 96 -11.33 -8.54 7.26
N VAL A 97 -11.38 -9.84 7.07
CA VAL A 97 -10.43 -10.79 7.65
C VAL A 97 -9.62 -11.42 6.53
N LEU A 98 -8.31 -11.35 6.64
CA LEU A 98 -7.39 -11.97 5.70
C LEU A 98 -6.91 -13.30 6.24
N SER A 99 -6.98 -14.33 5.41
CA SER A 99 -6.45 -15.65 5.74
C SER A 99 -5.60 -16.18 4.59
N VAL A 100 -4.75 -17.15 4.87
CA VAL A 100 -3.86 -17.76 3.89
C VAL A 100 -3.90 -19.29 4.02
N LEU A 101 -3.95 -19.96 2.88
CA LEU A 101 -3.93 -21.42 2.78
C LEU A 101 -2.72 -21.84 1.92
N PRO A 102 -2.04 -22.93 2.27
CA PRO A 102 -2.31 -23.84 3.37
C PRO A 102 -1.90 -23.33 4.76
N GLY A 103 -1.09 -22.27 4.84
CA GLY A 103 -0.67 -21.73 6.13
C GLY A 103 0.32 -20.60 5.98
N HIS A 104 0.84 -20.12 7.11
CA HIS A 104 1.74 -18.96 7.17
C HIS A 104 3.18 -19.28 6.79
N GLU A 105 3.55 -20.56 6.79
CA GLU A 105 4.87 -21.01 6.38
C GLU A 105 4.72 -22.02 5.25
N VAL A 106 5.37 -21.77 4.13
CA VAL A 106 5.28 -22.63 2.96
C VAL A 106 6.67 -22.83 2.36
N ASP A 107 6.81 -23.90 1.60
CA ASP A 107 8.04 -24.16 0.86
C ASP A 107 8.06 -23.39 -0.45
N ALA A 108 9.24 -22.99 -0.90
CA ALA A 108 9.39 -22.39 -2.22
C ALA A 108 8.84 -23.34 -3.28
N GLY A 109 8.12 -22.79 -4.25
CA GLY A 109 7.46 -23.57 -5.30
C GLY A 109 6.02 -23.95 -4.99
N ALA A 110 5.57 -23.81 -3.75
CA ALA A 110 4.19 -24.11 -3.38
C ALA A 110 3.24 -23.04 -3.92
N ASP A 111 1.95 -23.39 -3.98
CA ASP A 111 0.90 -22.43 -4.28
C ASP A 111 0.24 -21.99 -2.98
N VAL A 112 -0.08 -20.69 -2.89
CA VAL A 112 -0.77 -20.12 -1.74
C VAL A 112 -2.02 -19.40 -2.19
N VAL A 113 -3.05 -19.47 -1.36
CA VAL A 113 -4.30 -18.75 -1.60
C VAL A 113 -4.52 -17.78 -0.45
N PHE A 114 -4.56 -16.49 -0.79
CA PHE A 114 -4.99 -15.46 0.15
C PHE A 114 -6.49 -15.24 -0.02
N ARG A 115 -7.20 -15.26 1.09
CA ARG A 115 -8.65 -15.04 1.10
C ARG A 115 -8.99 -13.87 1.98
N CYS A 116 -9.65 -12.88 1.39
CA CYS A 116 -10.13 -11.70 2.09
C CYS A 116 -11.65 -11.85 2.29
N THR A 117 -12.08 -12.02 3.53
CA THR A 117 -13.49 -12.28 3.87
C THR A 117 -14.11 -11.03 4.48
N ILE A 118 -15.25 -10.61 3.96
CA ILE A 118 -15.99 -9.46 4.45
C ILE A 118 -17.49 -9.79 4.45
N ALA A 119 -18.21 -9.27 5.46
CA ALA A 119 -19.65 -9.45 5.58
C ALA A 119 -20.41 -8.52 4.64
N HIS A 120 -20.14 -8.62 3.36
CA HIS A 120 -20.83 -7.88 2.31
C HIS A 120 -20.70 -8.63 0.98
N PRO A 121 -21.84 -9.06 0.37
CA PRO A 121 -21.78 -10.00 -0.75
C PRO A 121 -21.22 -9.43 -2.05
N LYS A 122 -21.21 -8.12 -2.20
CA LYS A 122 -20.80 -7.45 -3.46
C LYS A 122 -19.50 -6.66 -3.34
N ALA A 123 -18.78 -6.80 -2.25
CA ALA A 123 -17.54 -6.07 -2.07
C ALA A 123 -16.39 -6.71 -2.87
N GLY A 124 -15.57 -5.87 -3.49
CA GLY A 124 -14.27 -6.25 -4.02
C GLY A 124 -13.18 -5.92 -3.01
N CYS A 125 -12.04 -6.57 -3.09
CA CYS A 125 -10.94 -6.34 -2.14
C CYS A 125 -9.60 -6.28 -2.85
N PHE A 126 -8.75 -5.36 -2.37
CA PHE A 126 -7.35 -5.29 -2.78
C PHE A 126 -6.49 -6.08 -1.81
N LEU A 127 -5.51 -6.79 -2.32
CA LEU A 127 -4.47 -7.44 -1.51
C LEU A 127 -3.21 -6.59 -1.57
N TYR A 128 -2.62 -6.34 -0.40
CA TYR A 128 -1.38 -5.56 -0.26
C TYR A 128 -0.27 -6.43 0.30
N LEU A 129 0.96 -6.25 -0.22
CA LEU A 129 2.19 -6.78 0.36
C LEU A 129 3.09 -5.60 0.70
N GLU A 130 3.44 -5.47 1.99
CA GLU A 130 4.29 -4.38 2.50
C GLU A 130 3.81 -3.00 2.02
N GLY A 131 2.49 -2.81 1.98
CA GLY A 131 1.89 -1.55 1.57
C GLY A 131 1.70 -1.36 0.08
N ARG A 132 2.05 -2.34 -0.75
CA ARG A 132 1.91 -2.26 -2.21
C ARG A 132 0.81 -3.19 -2.69
N ILE A 133 0.07 -2.76 -3.71
CA ILE A 133 -0.98 -3.58 -4.29
C ILE A 133 -0.37 -4.81 -4.95
N GLN A 134 -0.83 -5.99 -4.55
CA GLN A 134 -0.41 -7.28 -5.12
C GLN A 134 -1.49 -7.88 -6.01
N GLY A 135 -2.74 -7.71 -5.65
CA GLY A 135 -3.85 -8.29 -6.38
C GLY A 135 -4.91 -7.27 -6.71
N PHE A 136 -5.45 -7.38 -7.92
CA PHE A 136 -6.56 -6.55 -8.34
C PHE A 136 -7.85 -7.03 -7.72
N PRO A 137 -8.81 -6.15 -7.49
CA PRO A 137 -10.08 -6.54 -6.89
C PRO A 137 -10.83 -7.49 -7.81
N PHE A 138 -11.29 -8.59 -7.26
CA PHE A 138 -12.24 -9.44 -7.93
C PHE A 138 -13.63 -8.84 -7.79
N LEU A 139 -14.30 -8.66 -8.90
CA LEU A 139 -15.68 -8.22 -8.92
C LEU A 139 -16.57 -9.44 -8.75
N SER A 140 -17.72 -9.27 -8.09
CA SER A 140 -18.75 -10.30 -7.90
C SER A 140 -18.41 -11.47 -6.98
N GLY A 141 -17.83 -11.18 -5.83
CA GLY A 141 -17.77 -12.13 -4.70
C GLY A 141 -16.57 -13.03 -4.63
N GLU A 142 -15.74 -13.10 -5.64
CA GLU A 142 -14.47 -13.80 -5.55
C GLU A 142 -13.47 -12.91 -4.83
N ARG A 143 -12.90 -13.43 -3.74
CA ARG A 143 -11.98 -12.68 -2.89
C ARG A 143 -10.72 -13.47 -2.60
N ASP A 144 -10.46 -14.46 -3.46
CA ASP A 144 -9.29 -15.30 -3.37
C ASP A 144 -8.24 -14.77 -4.35
N TYR A 145 -7.02 -14.67 -3.87
CA TYR A 145 -5.86 -14.37 -4.69
C TYR A 145 -4.93 -15.56 -4.64
N ILE A 146 -4.67 -16.15 -5.80
CA ILE A 146 -3.82 -17.34 -5.91
C ILE A 146 -2.43 -16.89 -6.33
N LEU A 147 -1.44 -17.24 -5.51
CA LEU A 147 -0.04 -16.99 -5.79
C LEU A 147 0.62 -18.33 -6.08
N SER A 148 0.97 -18.55 -7.35
CA SER A 148 1.55 -19.80 -7.79
C SER A 148 3.06 -19.76 -7.72
N HIS A 149 3.68 -20.90 -7.40
CA HIS A 149 5.13 -21.06 -7.36
C HIS A 149 5.83 -19.99 -6.55
N VAL A 150 5.45 -19.90 -5.27
CA VAL A 150 6.00 -18.87 -4.38
C VAL A 150 7.52 -18.96 -4.27
N HIS A 151 8.13 -17.82 -4.13
CA HIS A 151 9.57 -17.68 -3.91
C HIS A 151 9.82 -16.70 -2.76
N LYS A 152 11.06 -16.54 -2.39
CA LYS A 152 11.46 -15.71 -1.23
C LYS A 152 10.96 -14.26 -1.35
N GLY A 153 10.83 -13.74 -2.56
CA GLY A 153 10.31 -12.41 -2.81
C GLY A 153 8.82 -12.23 -2.47
N ASN A 154 8.09 -13.34 -2.29
CA ASN A 154 6.68 -13.30 -1.88
C ASN A 154 6.51 -13.27 -0.36
N GLU A 155 7.60 -13.44 0.40
CA GLU A 155 7.59 -13.39 1.85
C GLU A 155 7.32 -11.98 2.33
N GLY A 156 6.55 -11.83 3.40
CA GLY A 156 6.32 -10.54 4.01
C GLY A 156 4.95 -10.41 4.63
N ARG A 157 4.57 -9.16 4.88
CA ARG A 157 3.36 -8.80 5.60
C ARG A 157 2.25 -8.40 4.63
N TYR A 158 1.16 -9.15 4.68
CA TYR A 158 0.01 -8.97 3.82
C TYR A 158 -1.16 -8.36 4.57
N SER A 159 -2.00 -7.63 3.86
CA SER A 159 -3.27 -7.09 4.36
C SER A 159 -4.24 -6.93 3.20
N CYS A 160 -5.52 -6.72 3.49
CA CYS A 160 -6.51 -6.44 2.47
C CYS A 160 -7.44 -5.31 2.90
N GLN A 161 -8.04 -4.65 1.94
CA GLN A 161 -9.04 -3.61 2.15
C GLN A 161 -10.12 -3.77 1.08
N CYS A 162 -11.36 -3.61 1.47
CA CYS A 162 -12.50 -3.88 0.60
C CYS A 162 -13.30 -2.61 0.30
N PHE A 163 -14.03 -2.65 -0.80
CA PHE A 163 -14.84 -1.55 -1.27
C PHE A 163 -16.06 -2.06 -2.01
N THR A 164 -17.08 -1.21 -2.11
CA THR A 164 -18.24 -1.46 -2.96
C THR A 164 -18.29 -0.43 -4.06
N ARG A 165 -18.80 -0.83 -5.23
CA ARG A 165 -19.12 0.06 -6.33
C ARG A 165 -20.62 0.30 -6.34
N GLY A 166 -21.01 1.54 -6.17
CA GLY A 166 -22.38 1.98 -6.26
C GLY A 166 -22.39 3.39 -6.82
N ALA A 167 -23.37 4.18 -6.44
CA ALA A 167 -23.37 5.61 -6.75
C ALA A 167 -22.13 6.29 -6.18
N LEU A 168 -21.67 5.78 -5.02
CA LEU A 168 -20.43 6.19 -4.37
C LEU A 168 -19.62 4.94 -4.01
N PHE A 169 -18.29 5.05 -4.04
CA PHE A 169 -17.43 4.02 -3.49
C PHE A 169 -17.48 4.08 -1.96
N GLU A 170 -17.74 2.94 -1.33
CA GLU A 170 -17.66 2.81 0.11
C GLU A 170 -16.50 1.89 0.45
N TRP A 171 -15.80 2.16 1.55
CA TRP A 171 -14.57 1.48 1.91
C TRP A 171 -14.65 0.86 3.29
N SER A 172 -13.89 -0.21 3.48
CA SER A 172 -13.66 -0.82 4.80
C SER A 172 -12.36 -0.31 5.39
N ALA A 173 -12.16 -0.55 6.69
CA ALA A 173 -10.83 -0.49 7.28
C ALA A 173 -9.94 -1.55 6.64
N VAL A 174 -8.63 -1.37 6.72
CA VAL A 174 -7.65 -2.38 6.30
C VAL A 174 -7.70 -3.53 7.32
N SER A 175 -7.60 -4.75 6.83
CA SER A 175 -7.58 -5.94 7.69
C SER A 175 -6.38 -5.94 8.63
N LYS A 176 -6.41 -6.79 9.65
CA LYS A 176 -5.21 -7.12 10.41
C LYS A 176 -4.20 -7.75 9.45
N THR A 177 -2.93 -7.52 9.73
CA THR A 177 -1.86 -8.04 8.90
C THR A 177 -1.63 -9.52 9.13
N LEU A 178 -1.04 -10.16 8.11
CA LEU A 178 -0.74 -11.57 8.11
C LEU A 178 0.65 -11.74 7.50
N ASP A 179 1.54 -12.44 8.20
CA ASP A 179 2.89 -12.66 7.72
C ASP A 179 2.98 -14.01 7.00
N LEU A 180 3.61 -14.01 5.82
CA LEU A 180 3.92 -15.22 5.07
C LEU A 180 5.43 -15.43 5.07
N ALA A 181 5.86 -16.62 5.46
CA ALA A 181 7.26 -17.05 5.40
C ALA A 181 7.42 -18.12 4.32
N VAL A 182 8.48 -17.99 3.52
CA VAL A 182 8.80 -18.94 2.45
C VAL A 182 10.15 -19.58 2.77
N ARG A 183 10.15 -20.90 2.89
CA ARG A 183 11.35 -21.69 3.23
C ARG A 183 12.12 -22.14 1.99
#